data_fc3db0a93eb14530924098a01d4d9d19
#
_entry.id   fc3db0a93eb14530924098a01d4d9d19
#
_cell.length_a   1.000
_cell.length_b   1.000
_cell.length_c   1.000
_cell.angle_alpha   90.00
_cell.angle_beta   90.00
_cell.angle_gamma   90.00
#
_symmetry.space_group_name_H-M   'P 1'
#
loop_
_entity.id
_entity.type
_entity.pdbx_description
1 polymer ?
#
loop_
_entity_poly.entity_id
_entity_poly.type
_entity_poly.pdbx_seq_one_letter_code
_entity_poly.pdbx_strand_id
1 'polypeptide(L)'
;HDGEKLLRTLKNFLKKGGVIFITESNDRISTLAPDEKNLLGQFLDILKEDKYAGKRETGQAVPGWLTNCGYDHIHVWCKGISAAKGEQQQKEDIFQTFFSYLPEDVEILLAEEPDNRKYQDWQNWLKKNYEELQQLILSEESEITMGMQILSCEKGSL
;
A
#
# COMPACT_ATOMS: atom_id res chain seq x y z
N HIS A 1 11.93 2.21 10.31
CA HIS A 1 12.92 1.77 9.33
C HIS A 1 13.48 2.98 8.62
N ASP A 2 14.81 3.04 8.49
CA ASP A 2 15.52 4.08 7.76
C ASP A 2 15.65 3.62 6.30
N GLY A 3 14.71 4.05 5.45
CA GLY A 3 14.68 3.67 4.02
C GLY A 3 15.94 4.12 3.27
N GLU A 4 16.46 5.29 3.61
CA GLU A 4 17.71 5.79 3.01
C GLU A 4 18.90 4.89 3.36
N LYS A 5 18.99 4.42 4.61
CA LYS A 5 20.04 3.48 5.03
C LYS A 5 19.94 2.15 4.28
N LEU A 6 18.72 1.64 4.08
CA LEU A 6 18.49 0.44 3.26
C LEU A 6 18.98 0.65 1.83
N LEU A 7 18.63 1.76 1.20
CA LEU A 7 19.05 2.08 -0.17
C LEU A 7 20.57 2.20 -0.30
N ARG A 8 21.25 2.82 0.68
CA ARG A 8 22.72 2.86 0.73
C ARG A 8 23.33 1.45 0.81
N THR A 9 22.73 0.56 1.62
CA THR A 9 23.16 -0.81 1.74
C THR A 9 22.97 -1.58 0.43
N LEU A 10 21.80 -1.48 -0.19
CA LEU A 10 21.48 -2.14 -1.47
C LEU A 10 22.43 -1.70 -2.59
N LYS A 11 22.85 -0.45 -2.61
CA LYS A 11 23.80 0.08 -3.61
C LYS A 11 25.11 -0.73 -3.65
N ASN A 12 25.57 -1.26 -2.50
CA ASN A 12 26.80 -2.03 -2.43
C ASN A 12 26.70 -3.39 -3.14
N PHE A 13 25.51 -3.94 -3.26
CA PHE A 13 25.26 -5.22 -3.95
C PHE A 13 25.05 -5.07 -5.45
N LEU A 14 24.82 -3.84 -5.95
CA LEU A 14 24.66 -3.59 -7.37
C LEU A 14 26.01 -3.48 -8.07
N LYS A 15 26.09 -4.08 -9.25
CA LYS A 15 27.17 -3.80 -10.20
C LYS A 15 27.05 -2.39 -10.75
N LYS A 16 28.11 -1.85 -11.36
CA LYS A 16 28.06 -0.57 -12.09
C LYS A 16 26.99 -0.63 -13.19
N GLY A 17 26.13 0.35 -13.25
CA GLY A 17 24.96 0.36 -14.14
C GLY A 17 23.85 -0.63 -13.77
N GLY A 18 23.95 -1.27 -12.59
CA GLY A 18 22.87 -2.12 -12.08
C GLY A 18 21.61 -1.31 -11.77
N VAL A 19 20.46 -1.85 -12.14
CA VAL A 19 19.15 -1.20 -11.97
C VAL A 19 18.41 -1.82 -10.79
N ILE A 20 17.68 -1.00 -10.04
CA ILE A 20 16.69 -1.47 -9.07
C ILE A 20 15.31 -0.92 -9.44
N PHE A 21 14.30 -1.72 -9.12
CA PHE A 21 12.90 -1.32 -9.16
C PHE A 21 12.36 -1.33 -7.73
N ILE A 22 11.59 -0.30 -7.40
CA ILE A 22 10.94 -0.14 -6.11
C ILE A 22 9.45 0.06 -6.39
N THR A 23 8.62 -0.68 -5.67
CA THR A 23 7.17 -0.51 -5.71
C THR A 23 6.68 -0.07 -4.34
N GLU A 24 5.83 0.94 -4.32
CA GLU A 24 5.24 1.51 -3.12
C GLU A 24 3.74 1.74 -3.32
N SER A 25 2.97 1.73 -2.24
CA SER A 25 1.57 2.13 -2.29
C SER A 25 1.43 3.62 -2.60
N ASN A 26 0.42 3.97 -3.38
CA ASN A 26 0.02 5.35 -3.61
C ASN A 26 -1.50 5.48 -3.39
N ASP A 27 -1.90 5.58 -2.13
CA ASP A 27 -3.30 5.59 -1.73
C ASP A 27 -4.10 6.76 -2.32
N ARG A 28 -3.41 7.84 -2.75
CA ARG A 28 -4.05 9.04 -3.31
C ARG A 28 -4.75 8.79 -4.65
N ILE A 29 -4.35 7.77 -5.38
CA ILE A 29 -4.96 7.39 -6.64
C ILE A 29 -5.81 6.13 -6.52
N SER A 30 -6.02 5.62 -5.30
CA SER A 30 -6.94 4.51 -5.04
C SER A 30 -8.38 4.99 -5.07
N THR A 31 -9.23 4.23 -5.73
CA THR A 31 -10.66 4.56 -5.89
C THR A 31 -11.53 3.31 -5.81
N LEU A 32 -12.75 3.48 -5.32
CA LEU A 32 -13.81 2.47 -5.35
C LEU A 32 -15.12 3.18 -5.72
N ALA A 33 -15.87 2.64 -6.65
CA ALA A 33 -17.15 3.20 -7.08
C ALA A 33 -18.16 2.07 -7.37
N PRO A 34 -19.40 2.19 -6.85
CA PRO A 34 -19.87 3.22 -5.91
C PRO A 34 -19.31 3.03 -4.50
N ASP A 35 -19.03 4.09 -3.75
CA ASP A 35 -18.63 4.04 -2.35
C ASP A 35 -19.18 5.27 -1.59
N GLU A 36 -20.49 5.30 -1.40
CA GLU A 36 -21.19 6.44 -0.77
C GLU A 36 -20.74 6.71 0.67
N LYS A 37 -20.30 5.68 1.38
CA LYS A 37 -19.84 5.76 2.77
C LYS A 37 -18.34 6.03 2.90
N ASN A 38 -17.63 6.12 1.79
CA ASN A 38 -16.16 6.22 1.78
C ASN A 38 -15.47 5.10 2.58
N LEU A 39 -15.92 3.86 2.40
CA LEU A 39 -15.38 2.70 3.11
C LEU A 39 -13.92 2.44 2.73
N LEU A 40 -13.57 2.62 1.45
CA LEU A 40 -12.18 2.50 1.01
C LEU A 40 -11.28 3.53 1.71
N GLY A 41 -11.71 4.80 1.78
CA GLY A 41 -10.93 5.83 2.47
C GLY A 41 -10.72 5.53 3.94
N GLN A 42 -11.77 5.10 4.64
CA GLN A 42 -11.70 4.71 6.06
C GLN A 42 -10.75 3.50 6.27
N PHE A 43 -10.80 2.50 5.39
CA PHE A 43 -9.90 1.35 5.41
C PHE A 43 -8.45 1.79 5.22
N LEU A 44 -8.16 2.64 4.22
CA LEU A 44 -6.82 3.14 3.96
C LEU A 44 -6.28 4.00 5.11
N ASP A 45 -7.14 4.73 5.83
CA ASP A 45 -6.74 5.49 7.02
C ASP A 45 -6.30 4.57 8.18
N ILE A 46 -6.94 3.40 8.36
CA ILE A 46 -6.48 2.38 9.29
C ILE A 46 -5.09 1.86 8.87
N LEU A 47 -4.92 1.51 7.60
CA LEU A 47 -3.67 0.97 7.08
C LEU A 47 -2.48 1.94 7.22
N LYS A 48 -2.71 3.25 7.15
CA LYS A 48 -1.63 4.25 7.33
C LYS A 48 -0.97 4.19 8.71
N GLU A 49 -1.74 3.78 9.70
CA GLU A 49 -1.31 3.72 11.09
C GLU A 49 -1.01 2.31 11.58
N ASP A 50 -1.30 1.30 10.77
CA ASP A 50 -1.00 -0.09 11.06
C ASP A 50 0.51 -0.34 10.91
N LYS A 51 1.14 -0.79 12.00
CA LYS A 51 2.59 -1.05 12.01
C LYS A 51 3.01 -2.25 11.15
N TYR A 52 2.08 -3.18 10.89
CA TYR A 52 2.33 -4.36 10.06
C TYR A 52 2.14 -4.08 8.57
N ALA A 53 1.22 -3.17 8.21
CA ALA A 53 1.05 -2.72 6.83
C ALA A 53 2.24 -1.90 6.29
N GLY A 54 3.20 -1.53 7.16
CA GLY A 54 4.33 -0.70 6.82
C GLY A 54 3.97 0.79 6.69
N LYS A 55 4.98 1.63 6.46
CA LYS A 55 4.76 3.07 6.25
C LYS A 55 4.23 3.30 4.84
N ARG A 56 2.95 3.48 4.71
CA ARG A 56 2.31 3.93 3.47
C ARG A 56 2.74 5.38 3.17
N GLU A 57 2.70 5.80 1.92
CA GLU A 57 3.12 7.14 1.45
C GLU A 57 4.65 7.42 1.49
N THR A 58 5.50 6.46 1.85
CA THR A 58 6.96 6.62 1.75
C THR A 58 7.42 6.85 0.32
N GLY A 59 6.65 6.43 -0.67
CA GLY A 59 6.94 6.61 -2.09
C GLY A 59 7.29 8.05 -2.48
N GLN A 60 6.73 9.06 -1.79
CA GLN A 60 7.05 10.46 -2.04
C GLN A 60 8.47 10.86 -1.61
N ALA A 61 8.99 10.22 -0.56
CA ALA A 61 10.34 10.50 -0.06
C ALA A 61 11.42 9.70 -0.81
N VAL A 62 11.06 8.57 -1.40
CA VAL A 62 12.00 7.64 -2.06
C VAL A 62 12.85 8.32 -3.14
N PRO A 63 12.32 9.16 -4.06
CA PRO A 63 13.16 9.84 -5.05
C PRO A 63 14.26 10.69 -4.43
N GLY A 64 13.94 11.41 -3.33
CA GLY A 64 14.93 12.18 -2.58
C GLY A 64 16.00 11.29 -1.94
N TRP A 65 15.60 10.17 -1.34
CA TRP A 65 16.54 9.20 -0.77
C TRP A 65 17.45 8.59 -1.81
N LEU A 66 16.93 8.25 -2.99
CA LEU A 66 17.71 7.72 -4.10
C LEU A 66 18.76 8.72 -4.55
N THR A 67 18.37 10.00 -4.72
CA THR A 67 19.29 11.08 -5.04
C THR A 67 20.39 11.23 -3.97
N ASN A 68 20.02 11.27 -2.69
CA ASN A 68 20.97 11.37 -1.58
C ASN A 68 21.92 10.16 -1.48
N CYS A 69 21.49 9.00 -1.95
CA CYS A 69 22.31 7.79 -2.01
C CYS A 69 23.18 7.72 -3.28
N GLY A 70 23.10 8.71 -4.19
CA GLY A 70 23.87 8.75 -5.42
C GLY A 70 23.44 7.72 -6.45
N TYR A 71 22.14 7.46 -6.55
CA TYR A 71 21.56 6.76 -7.70
C TYR A 71 21.29 7.76 -8.81
N ASP A 72 21.42 7.32 -10.06
CA ASP A 72 21.20 8.10 -11.27
C ASP A 72 19.99 7.55 -12.04
N HIS A 73 19.54 8.29 -13.06
CA HIS A 73 18.43 7.91 -13.95
C HIS A 73 17.18 7.46 -13.18
N ILE A 74 16.76 8.28 -12.20
CA ILE A 74 15.59 8.02 -11.38
C ILE A 74 14.33 8.31 -12.20
N HIS A 75 13.54 7.29 -12.44
CA HIS A 75 12.23 7.39 -13.09
C HIS A 75 11.13 7.00 -12.12
N VAL A 76 10.01 7.73 -12.15
CA VAL A 76 8.85 7.53 -11.28
C VAL A 76 7.60 7.40 -12.13
N TRP A 77 6.83 6.35 -11.91
CA TRP A 77 5.53 6.13 -12.53
C TRP A 77 4.47 5.90 -11.45
N CYS A 78 3.29 6.46 -11.67
CA CYS A 78 2.10 6.09 -10.89
C CYS A 78 1.22 5.20 -11.77
N LYS A 79 0.75 4.08 -11.22
CA LYS A 79 -0.09 3.11 -11.89
C LYS A 79 -1.16 2.59 -10.95
N GLY A 80 -2.39 2.45 -11.45
CA GLY A 80 -3.44 1.73 -10.75
C GLY A 80 -3.45 0.25 -11.13
N ILE A 81 -3.70 -0.60 -10.16
CA ILE A 81 -4.13 -1.98 -10.35
C ILE A 81 -5.64 -1.95 -10.26
N SER A 82 -6.33 -2.14 -11.37
CA SER A 82 -7.76 -1.85 -11.49
C SER A 82 -8.55 -3.10 -11.87
N ALA A 83 -9.79 -3.16 -11.41
CA ALA A 83 -10.81 -4.06 -11.91
C ALA A 83 -12.06 -3.27 -12.24
N ALA A 84 -12.55 -3.42 -13.47
CA ALA A 84 -13.78 -2.81 -13.97
C ALA A 84 -15.00 -3.66 -13.61
N LYS A 85 -16.19 -3.15 -13.97
CA LYS A 85 -17.45 -3.89 -13.85
C LYS A 85 -17.36 -5.25 -14.54
N GLY A 86 -17.82 -6.29 -13.85
CA GLY A 86 -17.81 -7.66 -14.37
C GLY A 86 -16.46 -8.39 -14.33
N GLU A 87 -15.35 -7.74 -13.98
CA GLU A 87 -14.03 -8.36 -13.86
C GLU A 87 -13.85 -9.06 -12.50
N GLN A 88 -14.67 -10.07 -12.23
CA GLN A 88 -14.81 -10.70 -10.92
C GLN A 88 -13.49 -11.27 -10.38
N GLN A 89 -12.75 -12.03 -11.21
CA GLN A 89 -11.48 -12.63 -10.77
C GLN A 89 -10.46 -11.55 -10.38
N GLN A 90 -10.39 -10.46 -11.15
CA GLN A 90 -9.48 -9.36 -10.85
C GLN A 90 -9.85 -8.66 -9.51
N LYS A 91 -11.14 -8.53 -9.21
CA LYS A 91 -11.61 -7.98 -7.93
C LYS A 91 -11.24 -8.89 -6.76
N GLU A 92 -11.38 -10.20 -6.93
CA GLU A 92 -10.96 -11.19 -5.93
C GLU A 92 -9.45 -11.10 -5.67
N ASP A 93 -8.63 -11.03 -6.72
CA ASP A 93 -7.18 -10.89 -6.62
C ASP A 93 -6.78 -9.59 -5.91
N ILE A 94 -7.45 -8.47 -6.24
CA ILE A 94 -7.26 -7.18 -5.56
C ILE A 94 -7.66 -7.29 -4.09
N PHE A 95 -8.83 -7.88 -3.79
CA PHE A 95 -9.29 -8.04 -2.42
C PHE A 95 -8.31 -8.87 -1.60
N GLN A 96 -7.89 -10.02 -2.10
CA GLN A 96 -6.94 -10.89 -1.42
C GLN A 96 -5.58 -10.21 -1.18
N THR A 97 -5.12 -9.41 -2.14
CA THR A 97 -3.80 -8.77 -2.07
C THR A 97 -3.78 -7.57 -1.11
N PHE A 98 -4.84 -6.75 -1.11
CA PHE A 98 -4.79 -5.44 -0.47
C PHE A 98 -5.67 -5.32 0.78
N PHE A 99 -6.62 -6.25 1.01
CA PHE A 99 -7.63 -6.09 2.04
C PHE A 99 -7.69 -7.25 3.06
N SER A 100 -7.37 -8.48 2.65
CA SER A 100 -7.67 -9.68 3.43
C SER A 100 -6.86 -9.82 4.72
N TYR A 101 -5.71 -9.16 4.83
CA TYR A 101 -4.78 -9.30 5.95
C TYR A 101 -5.13 -8.42 7.16
N LEU A 102 -5.82 -7.29 6.97
CA LEU A 102 -6.07 -6.32 8.05
C LEU A 102 -6.81 -6.89 9.27
N PRO A 103 -7.83 -7.76 9.12
CA PRO A 103 -8.48 -8.36 10.30
C PRO A 103 -7.49 -9.13 11.19
N GLU A 104 -6.59 -9.91 10.61
CA GLU A 104 -5.55 -10.64 11.35
C GLU A 104 -4.54 -9.69 12.02
N ASP A 105 -4.08 -8.66 11.31
CA ASP A 105 -3.18 -7.65 11.86
C ASP A 105 -3.80 -6.96 13.09
N VAL A 106 -5.08 -6.60 13.04
CA VAL A 106 -5.79 -5.97 14.16
C VAL A 106 -5.95 -6.94 15.34
N GLU A 107 -6.20 -8.23 15.10
CA GLU A 107 -6.25 -9.25 16.16
C GLU A 107 -4.89 -9.39 16.86
N ILE A 108 -3.78 -9.41 16.12
CA ILE A 108 -2.43 -9.47 16.66
C ILE A 108 -2.13 -8.20 17.49
N LEU A 109 -2.45 -7.02 16.98
CA LEU A 109 -2.26 -5.75 17.66
C LEU A 109 -3.02 -5.68 18.99
N LEU A 110 -4.25 -6.17 19.01
CA LEU A 110 -5.06 -6.26 20.25
C LEU A 110 -4.53 -7.30 21.23
N ALA A 111 -3.97 -8.40 20.75
CA ALA A 111 -3.33 -9.38 21.62
C ALA A 111 -2.06 -8.80 22.29
N GLU A 112 -1.32 -7.96 21.59
CA GLU A 112 -0.14 -7.27 22.13
C GLU A 112 -0.50 -6.13 23.09
N GLU A 113 -1.53 -5.34 22.76
CA GLU A 113 -1.96 -4.16 23.51
C GLU A 113 -3.50 -4.15 23.69
N PRO A 114 -4.06 -4.97 24.61
CA PRO A 114 -5.52 -5.12 24.76
C PRO A 114 -6.26 -3.84 25.14
N ASP A 115 -5.61 -2.95 25.90
CA ASP A 115 -6.19 -1.70 26.37
C ASP A 115 -6.00 -0.53 25.40
N ASN A 116 -5.41 -0.75 24.23
CA ASN A 116 -5.19 0.28 23.24
C ASN A 116 -6.52 0.64 22.55
N ARG A 117 -7.06 1.83 22.88
CA ARG A 117 -8.33 2.31 22.33
C ARG A 117 -8.35 2.36 20.82
N LYS A 118 -7.26 2.76 20.19
CA LYS A 118 -7.17 2.84 18.73
C LYS A 118 -7.40 1.46 18.08
N TYR A 119 -6.79 0.41 18.61
CA TYR A 119 -6.96 -0.95 18.08
C TYR A 119 -8.36 -1.51 18.37
N GLN A 120 -8.95 -1.14 19.50
CA GLN A 120 -10.37 -1.47 19.79
C GLN A 120 -11.31 -0.77 18.81
N ASP A 121 -11.05 0.49 18.46
CA ASP A 121 -11.83 1.24 17.47
C ASP A 121 -11.69 0.63 16.07
N TRP A 122 -10.50 0.18 15.67
CA TRP A 122 -10.29 -0.53 14.41
C TRP A 122 -11.04 -1.87 14.38
N GLN A 123 -11.00 -2.65 15.46
CA GLN A 123 -11.77 -3.89 15.55
C GLN A 123 -13.27 -3.62 15.42
N ASN A 124 -13.79 -2.58 16.07
CA ASN A 124 -15.18 -2.18 15.98
C ASN A 124 -15.54 -1.76 14.56
N TRP A 125 -14.65 -1.01 13.89
CA TRP A 125 -14.83 -0.62 12.50
C TRP A 125 -14.89 -1.85 11.59
N LEU A 126 -13.98 -2.81 11.75
CA LEU A 126 -13.97 -4.07 11.00
C LEU A 126 -15.27 -4.87 11.21
N LYS A 127 -15.70 -5.07 12.44
CA LYS A 127 -16.96 -5.77 12.73
C LYS A 127 -18.18 -5.13 12.07
N LYS A 128 -18.16 -3.81 11.91
CA LYS A 128 -19.30 -3.05 11.37
C LYS A 128 -19.27 -2.92 9.86
N ASN A 129 -18.11 -2.76 9.25
CA ASN A 129 -17.98 -2.25 7.88
C ASN A 129 -17.21 -3.18 6.93
N TYR A 130 -16.42 -4.13 7.45
CA TYR A 130 -15.52 -4.90 6.60
C TYR A 130 -16.25 -5.82 5.62
N GLU A 131 -17.32 -6.48 6.08
CA GLU A 131 -18.15 -7.32 5.21
C GLU A 131 -18.82 -6.49 4.11
N GLU A 132 -19.33 -5.30 4.44
CA GLU A 132 -19.92 -4.38 3.45
C GLU A 132 -18.87 -3.92 2.44
N LEU A 133 -17.66 -3.57 2.89
CA LEU A 133 -16.56 -3.21 2.00
C LEU A 133 -16.20 -4.37 1.06
N GLN A 134 -16.11 -5.59 1.57
CA GLN A 134 -15.85 -6.79 0.76
C GLN A 134 -16.93 -6.99 -0.30
N GLN A 135 -18.20 -6.96 0.09
CA GLN A 135 -19.33 -7.11 -0.83
C GLN A 135 -19.34 -6.02 -1.89
N LEU A 136 -18.99 -4.79 -1.51
CA LEU A 136 -18.91 -3.66 -2.45
C LEU A 136 -17.79 -3.86 -3.47
N ILE A 137 -16.59 -4.25 -3.03
CA ILE A 137 -15.46 -4.54 -3.92
C ILE A 137 -15.79 -5.67 -4.89
N LEU A 138 -16.41 -6.75 -4.39
CA LEU A 138 -16.73 -7.94 -5.18
C LEU A 138 -18.05 -7.82 -5.98
N SER A 139 -18.77 -6.72 -5.88
CA SER A 139 -19.98 -6.46 -6.67
C SER A 139 -19.67 -6.41 -8.16
N GLU A 140 -20.54 -7.01 -9.01
CA GLU A 140 -20.41 -6.91 -10.47
C GLU A 140 -20.44 -5.47 -10.98
N GLU A 141 -21.16 -4.58 -10.28
CA GLU A 141 -21.34 -3.19 -10.64
C GLU A 141 -20.23 -2.24 -10.15
N SER A 142 -19.33 -2.71 -9.31
CA SER A 142 -18.25 -1.87 -8.78
C SER A 142 -17.07 -1.76 -9.74
N GLU A 143 -16.32 -0.68 -9.57
CA GLU A 143 -15.00 -0.48 -10.16
C GLU A 143 -14.02 -0.14 -9.04
N ILE A 144 -12.88 -0.81 -8.99
CA ILE A 144 -11.85 -0.57 -7.98
C ILE A 144 -10.50 -0.32 -8.64
N THR A 145 -9.75 0.61 -8.08
CA THR A 145 -8.34 0.85 -8.42
C THR A 145 -7.53 0.96 -7.13
N MET A 146 -6.47 0.17 -7.03
CA MET A 146 -5.46 0.32 -5.97
C MET A 146 -4.23 1.00 -6.56
N GLY A 147 -3.86 2.13 -5.99
CA GLY A 147 -2.78 2.95 -6.49
C GLY A 147 -1.40 2.43 -6.09
N MET A 148 -0.50 2.42 -7.06
CA MET A 148 0.91 2.05 -6.89
C MET A 148 1.81 3.14 -7.46
N GLN A 149 2.96 3.32 -6.82
CA GLN A 149 4.09 4.08 -7.36
C GLN A 149 5.22 3.10 -7.67
N ILE A 150 5.74 3.20 -8.87
CA ILE A 150 6.85 2.37 -9.34
C ILE A 150 8.02 3.30 -9.62
N LEU A 151 9.19 2.97 -9.11
CA LEU A 151 10.41 3.70 -9.36
C LEU A 151 11.45 2.78 -9.97
N SER A 152 12.25 3.29 -10.89
CA SER A 152 13.49 2.64 -11.29
C SER A 152 14.65 3.63 -11.15
N CYS A 153 15.82 3.11 -10.86
CA CYS A 153 17.04 3.92 -10.84
C CYS A 153 18.27 3.04 -11.10
N GLU A 154 19.35 3.66 -11.48
CA GLU A 154 20.63 2.99 -11.74
C GLU A 154 21.65 3.32 -10.65
N LYS A 155 22.56 2.37 -10.38
CA LYS A 155 23.72 2.65 -9.56
C LYS A 155 24.60 3.67 -10.29
N GLY A 156 24.70 4.87 -9.73
CA GLY A 156 25.58 5.92 -10.23
C GLY A 156 27.06 5.52 -10.24
N SER A 157 27.84 6.29 -10.96
CA SER A 157 29.25 6.01 -11.21
C SER A 157 30.20 6.29 -10.03
N LEU A 158 29.66 6.83 -8.91
CA LEU A 158 30.43 7.12 -7.68
C LEU A 158 30.32 6.01 -6.65
#